data_ba94cb7b3b9b3f1727db06e6b1f4bd0f
#
_entry.id   ba94cb7b3b9b3f1727db06e6b1f4bd0f
#
_cell.length_a   1.000
_cell.length_b   1.000
_cell.length_c   1.000
_cell.angle_alpha   90.00
_cell.angle_beta   90.00
_cell.angle_gamma   90.00
#
_symmetry.space_group_name_H-M   'P 1'
#
loop_
_entity.id
_entity.type
_entity.pdbx_description
1 polymer ?
#
loop_
_entity_poly.entity_id
_entity_poly.type
_entity_poly.pdbx_seq_one_letter_code
_entity_poly.pdbx_strand_id
1 'polypeptide(L)'
;MVLPRALRWLFIGFLLAVLAGVAFGQEIPAAAKQYRHELTREAQFLFGLRAPVPMFAAQIEQESSWRTGVTAWDNGRGLAQFMDPTAEFIAQTYPELGKPDPYNPRWAIRAMVRLNQYNFKRVQGIDICHQWAAALKAYNAGLGWVLRAQQRATEPGRWFGHTEFINTGQSQTNFEYSRTYPHKILYNRQPKYAPWGAVVC
;
A
#
# COMPACT_ATOMS: atom_id res chain seq x y z
N MET A 1 -46.70 21.87 29.59
CA MET A 1 -46.33 20.57 30.21
C MET A 1 -44.84 20.59 30.41
N VAL A 2 -44.36 20.84 31.66
CA VAL A 2 -42.91 21.02 31.97
C VAL A 2 -42.38 19.66 32.40
N LEU A 3 -41.41 19.14 31.65
CA LEU A 3 -40.74 17.88 31.99
C LEU A 3 -40.01 17.99 33.33
N PRO A 4 -40.05 16.97 34.20
CA PRO A 4 -39.38 16.98 35.48
C PRO A 4 -37.87 17.07 35.35
N ARG A 5 -37.22 17.83 36.24
CA ARG A 5 -35.79 18.13 36.26
C ARG A 5 -34.85 16.87 36.12
N ALA A 6 -35.26 15.74 36.68
CA ALA A 6 -34.53 14.50 36.66
C ALA A 6 -34.37 13.93 35.21
N LEU A 7 -35.35 14.15 34.34
CA LEU A 7 -35.31 13.64 32.96
C LEU A 7 -34.37 14.46 32.07
N ARG A 8 -34.08 15.72 32.42
CA ARG A 8 -33.14 16.59 31.66
C ARG A 8 -31.70 16.14 31.83
N TRP A 9 -31.32 15.60 32.99
CA TRP A 9 -29.97 15.12 33.24
C TRP A 9 -29.67 13.79 32.56
N LEU A 10 -30.67 12.93 32.38
CA LEU A 10 -30.51 11.66 31.65
C LEU A 10 -30.29 11.91 30.14
N PHE A 11 -30.93 12.92 29.55
CA PHE A 11 -30.71 13.28 28.14
C PHE A 11 -29.34 13.93 27.90
N ILE A 12 -28.81 14.73 28.84
CA ILE A 12 -27.52 15.37 28.72
C ILE A 12 -26.40 14.31 28.89
N GLY A 13 -26.57 13.37 29.80
CA GLY A 13 -25.62 12.26 30.00
C GLY A 13 -25.56 11.32 28.78
N PHE A 14 -26.67 11.06 28.13
CA PHE A 14 -26.72 10.22 26.92
C PHE A 14 -26.13 10.94 25.70
N LEU A 15 -26.31 12.25 25.56
CA LEU A 15 -25.72 13.05 24.47
C LEU A 15 -24.19 13.16 24.61
N LEU A 16 -23.66 13.25 25.83
CA LEU A 16 -22.21 13.27 26.09
C LEU A 16 -21.55 11.90 25.89
N ALA A 17 -22.26 10.82 26.14
CA ALA A 17 -21.75 9.46 25.88
C ALA A 17 -21.68 9.12 24.39
N VAL A 18 -22.54 9.70 23.56
CA VAL A 18 -22.52 9.50 22.09
C VAL A 18 -21.40 10.30 21.42
N LEU A 19 -20.91 11.39 22.02
CA LEU A 19 -19.78 12.17 21.50
C LEU A 19 -18.41 11.58 21.88
N ALA A 20 -18.35 10.60 22.78
CA ALA A 20 -17.17 9.80 23.08
C ALA A 20 -17.08 8.54 22.22
N GLY A 21 -17.59 8.58 21.00
CA GLY A 21 -17.23 7.67 19.92
C GLY A 21 -15.76 7.87 19.59
N VAL A 22 -14.88 7.31 20.45
CA VAL A 22 -13.46 7.19 20.20
C VAL A 22 -13.35 6.47 18.85
N ALA A 23 -12.96 7.19 17.82
CA ALA A 23 -12.43 6.56 16.64
C ALA A 23 -11.25 5.70 17.12
N PHE A 24 -11.48 4.41 17.37
CA PHE A 24 -10.42 3.43 17.52
C PHE A 24 -9.69 3.40 16.19
N GLY A 25 -8.75 4.34 16.01
CA GLY A 25 -7.77 4.26 14.94
C GLY A 25 -7.16 2.87 15.04
N GLN A 26 -7.18 2.10 13.97
CA GLN A 26 -6.58 0.77 13.96
C GLN A 26 -5.15 0.87 14.48
N GLU A 27 -4.82 0.14 15.56
CA GLU A 27 -3.49 0.21 16.16
C GLU A 27 -2.44 -0.32 15.18
N ILE A 28 -1.30 0.38 15.11
CA ILE A 28 -0.15 -0.06 14.32
C ILE A 28 0.41 -1.33 14.96
N PRO A 29 0.48 -2.47 14.24
CA PRO A 29 0.96 -3.73 14.80
C PRO A 29 2.36 -3.62 15.41
N ALA A 30 2.61 -4.30 16.53
CA ALA A 30 3.92 -4.33 17.15
C ALA A 30 5.01 -4.82 16.18
N ALA A 31 4.69 -5.82 15.35
CA ALA A 31 5.56 -6.31 14.29
C ALA A 31 5.96 -5.24 13.27
N ALA A 32 5.10 -4.25 13.01
CA ALA A 32 5.42 -3.14 12.12
C ALA A 32 6.43 -2.17 12.74
N LYS A 33 6.28 -1.90 14.04
CA LYS A 33 7.05 -0.86 14.75
C LYS A 33 8.57 -1.09 14.65
N GLN A 34 9.02 -2.35 14.68
CA GLN A 34 10.46 -2.70 14.59
C GLN A 34 11.08 -2.33 13.24
N TYR A 35 10.30 -2.27 12.15
CA TYR A 35 10.80 -1.97 10.80
C TYR A 35 10.60 -0.51 10.40
N ARG A 36 9.95 0.31 11.23
CA ARG A 36 9.66 1.71 10.91
C ARG A 36 10.89 2.49 10.49
N HIS A 37 11.97 2.38 11.25
CA HIS A 37 13.21 3.13 10.99
C HIS A 37 13.83 2.73 9.65
N GLU A 38 13.97 1.42 9.40
CA GLU A 38 14.52 0.90 8.14
C GLU A 38 13.68 1.34 6.94
N LEU A 39 12.36 1.17 7.02
CA LEU A 39 11.42 1.56 5.96
C LEU A 39 11.49 3.07 5.68
N THR A 40 11.49 3.89 6.74
CA THR A 40 11.58 5.35 6.60
C THR A 40 12.87 5.75 5.91
N ARG A 41 14.01 5.19 6.34
CA ARG A 41 15.32 5.48 5.75
C ARG A 41 15.36 5.13 4.26
N GLU A 42 14.92 3.93 3.88
CA GLU A 42 14.94 3.50 2.48
C GLU A 42 13.96 4.30 1.61
N ALA A 43 12.77 4.59 2.13
CA ALA A 43 11.80 5.40 1.42
C ALA A 43 12.32 6.83 1.21
N GLN A 44 12.87 7.46 2.24
CA GLN A 44 13.41 8.82 2.14
C GLN A 44 14.67 8.90 1.28
N PHE A 45 15.48 7.86 1.26
CA PHE A 45 16.65 7.79 0.36
C PHE A 45 16.25 7.88 -1.11
N LEU A 46 15.13 7.27 -1.51
CA LEU A 46 14.68 7.22 -2.90
C LEU A 46 13.67 8.31 -3.29
N PHE A 47 12.90 8.83 -2.33
CA PHE A 47 11.78 9.75 -2.60
C PHE A 47 11.89 11.07 -1.84
N GLY A 48 12.97 11.28 -1.07
CA GLY A 48 13.16 12.48 -0.25
C GLY A 48 12.31 12.50 1.02
N LEU A 49 12.33 13.61 1.74
CA LEU A 49 11.70 13.75 3.06
C LEU A 49 10.19 13.56 3.06
N ARG A 50 9.53 13.76 1.91
CA ARG A 50 8.08 13.54 1.72
C ARG A 50 7.74 12.14 1.20
N ALA A 51 8.66 11.18 1.34
CA ALA A 51 8.41 9.79 0.95
C ALA A 51 7.11 9.26 1.58
N PRO A 52 6.29 8.52 0.82
CA PRO A 52 5.02 7.99 1.32
C PRO A 52 5.22 6.74 2.20
N VAL A 53 5.90 6.91 3.33
CA VAL A 53 6.19 5.84 4.29
C VAL A 53 4.93 5.10 4.74
N PRO A 54 3.80 5.79 5.03
CA PRO A 54 2.54 5.13 5.36
C PRO A 54 2.05 4.17 4.28
N MET A 55 2.18 4.52 3.00
CA MET A 55 1.79 3.66 1.88
C MET A 55 2.65 2.40 1.82
N PHE A 56 3.97 2.51 1.96
CA PHE A 56 4.86 1.35 1.99
C PHE A 56 4.60 0.44 3.18
N ALA A 57 4.30 1.02 4.35
CA ALA A 57 3.90 0.26 5.54
C ALA A 57 2.59 -0.51 5.30
N ALA A 58 1.61 0.14 4.71
CA ALA A 58 0.33 -0.46 4.32
C ALA A 58 0.52 -1.58 3.28
N GLN A 59 1.46 -1.41 2.36
CA GLN A 59 1.82 -2.43 1.38
C GLN A 59 2.41 -3.67 2.05
N ILE A 60 3.38 -3.53 2.95
CA ILE A 60 3.93 -4.67 3.70
C ILE A 60 2.83 -5.40 4.49
N GLU A 61 1.94 -4.66 5.12
CA GLU A 61 0.80 -5.27 5.81
C GLU A 61 -0.12 -6.03 4.85
N GLN A 62 -0.37 -5.50 3.64
CA GLN A 62 -1.15 -6.18 2.61
C GLN A 62 -0.47 -7.46 2.14
N GLU A 63 0.85 -7.48 1.98
CA GLU A 63 1.62 -8.60 1.47
C GLU A 63 1.71 -9.75 2.48
N SER A 64 2.17 -9.47 3.68
CA SER A 64 2.53 -10.51 4.64
C SER A 64 1.95 -10.32 6.05
N SER A 65 1.27 -9.20 6.32
CA SER A 65 0.96 -8.77 7.68
C SER A 65 2.22 -8.69 8.56
N TRP A 66 3.32 -8.19 7.99
CA TRP A 66 4.64 -8.05 8.62
C TRP A 66 5.35 -9.36 8.98
N ARG A 67 4.95 -10.49 8.40
CA ARG A 67 5.57 -11.81 8.61
C ARG A 67 6.75 -12.01 7.66
N THR A 68 7.93 -12.26 8.20
CA THR A 68 9.17 -12.37 7.41
C THR A 68 9.41 -13.76 6.83
N GLY A 69 8.92 -14.81 7.49
CA GLY A 69 9.15 -16.21 7.09
C GLY A 69 8.01 -16.83 6.29
N VAL A 70 7.05 -16.04 5.79
CA VAL A 70 5.90 -16.58 5.08
C VAL A 70 6.20 -16.84 3.61
N THR A 71 5.69 -17.97 3.09
CA THR A 71 5.60 -18.25 1.66
C THR A 71 4.12 -18.41 1.32
N ALA A 72 3.63 -17.64 0.35
CA ALA A 72 2.27 -17.76 -0.13
C ALA A 72 2.12 -18.96 -1.07
N TRP A 73 0.88 -19.36 -1.36
CA TRP A 73 0.55 -20.47 -2.25
C TRP A 73 1.08 -20.28 -3.69
N ASP A 74 1.26 -19.05 -4.13
CA ASP A 74 1.82 -18.65 -5.43
C ASP A 74 3.34 -18.47 -5.42
N ASN A 75 4.02 -18.87 -4.33
CA ASN A 75 5.44 -18.75 -4.07
C ASN A 75 5.94 -17.32 -3.81
N GLY A 76 5.09 -16.36 -3.50
CA GLY A 76 5.49 -15.07 -2.93
C GLY A 76 6.18 -15.26 -1.58
N ARG A 77 7.37 -14.66 -1.37
CA ARG A 77 8.24 -14.93 -0.21
C ARG A 77 8.49 -13.71 0.65
N GLY A 78 8.47 -13.96 1.95
CA GLY A 78 8.91 -13.03 2.98
C GLY A 78 8.02 -11.81 3.14
N LEU A 79 8.60 -10.77 3.70
CA LEU A 79 7.90 -9.56 4.13
C LEU A 79 7.13 -8.86 3.00
N ALA A 80 7.70 -8.81 1.81
CA ALA A 80 7.18 -8.10 0.65
C ALA A 80 6.72 -9.03 -0.50
N GLN A 81 6.59 -10.32 -0.23
CA GLN A 81 6.06 -11.36 -1.12
C GLN A 81 6.71 -11.38 -2.51
N PHE A 82 8.04 -11.36 -2.54
CA PHE A 82 8.78 -11.45 -3.79
C PHE A 82 8.70 -12.84 -4.42
N MET A 83 8.32 -12.88 -5.69
CA MET A 83 8.50 -14.04 -6.56
C MET A 83 9.95 -14.10 -7.03
N ASP A 84 10.51 -15.31 -7.26
CA ASP A 84 11.91 -15.47 -7.66
C ASP A 84 12.30 -14.64 -8.89
N PRO A 85 11.55 -14.65 -10.01
CA PRO A 85 11.90 -13.85 -11.18
C PRO A 85 11.94 -12.34 -10.88
N THR A 86 11.06 -11.87 -10.01
CA THR A 86 11.01 -10.46 -9.61
C THR A 86 12.16 -10.10 -8.68
N ALA A 87 12.51 -10.99 -7.76
CA ALA A 87 13.65 -10.82 -6.86
C ALA A 87 14.98 -10.78 -7.64
N GLU A 88 15.16 -11.64 -8.62
CA GLU A 88 16.31 -11.64 -9.52
C GLU A 88 16.37 -10.37 -10.37
N PHE A 89 15.26 -10.01 -11.00
CA PHE A 89 15.16 -8.79 -11.81
C PHE A 89 15.57 -7.54 -11.03
N ILE A 90 15.02 -7.37 -9.81
CA ILE A 90 15.29 -6.16 -9.03
C ILE A 90 16.75 -6.14 -8.51
N ALA A 91 17.31 -7.28 -8.14
CA ALA A 91 18.71 -7.39 -7.73
C ALA A 91 19.68 -7.10 -8.88
N GLN A 92 19.35 -7.52 -10.10
CA GLN A 92 20.14 -7.19 -11.29
C GLN A 92 20.01 -5.71 -11.66
N THR A 93 18.82 -5.12 -11.51
CA THR A 93 18.56 -3.70 -11.81
C THR A 93 19.24 -2.78 -10.80
N TYR A 94 19.39 -3.22 -9.55
CA TYR A 94 19.98 -2.48 -8.43
C TYR A 94 21.04 -3.32 -7.71
N PRO A 95 22.25 -3.42 -8.26
CA PRO A 95 23.32 -4.31 -7.75
C PRO A 95 23.68 -4.09 -6.28
N GLU A 96 23.43 -2.90 -5.73
CA GLU A 96 23.64 -2.60 -4.32
C GLU A 96 22.70 -3.35 -3.36
N LEU A 97 21.70 -4.06 -3.88
CA LEU A 97 20.86 -4.99 -3.11
C LEU A 97 21.62 -6.30 -2.79
N GLY A 98 22.63 -6.63 -3.58
CA GLY A 98 23.29 -7.94 -3.52
C GLY A 98 22.42 -9.08 -4.06
N LYS A 99 22.71 -10.31 -3.66
CA LYS A 99 21.94 -11.49 -4.08
C LYS A 99 20.51 -11.42 -3.54
N PRO A 100 19.51 -11.96 -4.29
CA PRO A 100 18.13 -12.06 -3.82
C PRO A 100 18.03 -12.78 -2.48
N ASP A 101 17.37 -12.15 -1.50
CA ASP A 101 17.13 -12.72 -0.17
C ASP A 101 15.77 -12.26 0.37
N PRO A 102 14.64 -12.74 -0.23
CA PRO A 102 13.29 -12.29 0.12
C PRO A 102 12.87 -12.53 1.58
N TYR A 103 13.47 -13.49 2.27
CA TYR A 103 13.18 -13.76 3.69
C TYR A 103 13.91 -12.81 4.64
N ASN A 104 14.97 -12.15 4.17
CA ASN A 104 15.65 -11.11 4.93
C ASN A 104 14.82 -9.81 4.89
N PRO A 105 14.28 -9.34 6.01
CA PRO A 105 13.39 -8.19 6.01
C PRO A 105 14.07 -6.92 5.51
N ARG A 106 15.37 -6.76 5.75
CA ARG A 106 16.11 -5.60 5.27
C ARG A 106 16.26 -5.62 3.74
N TRP A 107 16.58 -6.77 3.17
CA TRP A 107 16.62 -6.93 1.72
C TRP A 107 15.23 -6.67 1.12
N ALA A 108 14.19 -7.30 1.69
CA ALA A 108 12.81 -7.19 1.20
C ALA A 108 12.29 -5.75 1.20
N ILE A 109 12.54 -4.97 2.27
CA ILE A 109 12.16 -3.55 2.34
C ILE A 109 12.89 -2.75 1.27
N ARG A 110 14.20 -2.90 1.14
CA ARG A 110 15.01 -2.19 0.15
C ARG A 110 14.58 -2.50 -1.28
N ALA A 111 14.39 -3.78 -1.58
CA ALA A 111 13.94 -4.24 -2.88
C ALA A 111 12.52 -3.75 -3.21
N MET A 112 11.58 -3.81 -2.26
CA MET A 112 10.20 -3.34 -2.43
C MET A 112 10.16 -1.84 -2.76
N VAL A 113 10.87 -1.02 -2.02
CA VAL A 113 10.88 0.44 -2.26
C VAL A 113 11.46 0.76 -3.63
N ARG A 114 12.51 0.05 -4.07
CA ARG A 114 13.12 0.19 -5.41
C ARG A 114 12.19 -0.27 -6.53
N LEU A 115 11.51 -1.41 -6.36
CA LEU A 115 10.56 -1.91 -7.36
C LEU A 115 9.38 -0.94 -7.51
N ASN A 116 8.91 -0.39 -6.41
CA ASN A 116 7.88 0.66 -6.45
C ASN A 116 8.38 1.93 -7.17
N GLN A 117 9.62 2.37 -6.92
CA GLN A 117 10.21 3.50 -7.65
C GLN A 117 10.36 3.18 -9.13
N TYR A 118 10.81 1.98 -9.46
CA TYR A 118 10.94 1.52 -10.86
C TYR A 118 9.59 1.59 -11.59
N ASN A 119 8.53 1.11 -10.96
CA ASN A 119 7.17 1.15 -11.49
C ASN A 119 6.65 2.59 -11.58
N PHE A 120 6.77 3.35 -10.49
CA PHE A 120 6.29 4.73 -10.39
C PHE A 120 6.84 5.64 -11.49
N LYS A 121 8.12 5.51 -11.82
CA LYS A 121 8.77 6.28 -12.89
C LYS A 121 8.29 5.91 -14.31
N ARG A 122 7.56 4.79 -14.48
CA ARG A 122 7.16 4.24 -15.79
C ARG A 122 5.66 4.32 -16.04
N VAL A 123 4.86 4.57 -15.03
CA VAL A 123 3.41 4.70 -15.16
C VAL A 123 2.99 6.17 -15.20
N GLN A 124 1.85 6.45 -15.81
CA GLN A 124 1.27 7.78 -15.86
C GLN A 124 0.26 7.97 -14.73
N GLY A 125 0.13 9.21 -14.23
CA GLY A 125 -0.91 9.63 -13.30
C GLY A 125 -1.30 11.08 -13.56
N ILE A 126 -2.61 11.39 -13.51
CA ILE A 126 -3.09 12.79 -13.58
C ILE A 126 -2.68 13.59 -12.33
N ASP A 127 -2.41 12.86 -11.24
CA ASP A 127 -1.86 13.34 -9.98
C ASP A 127 -1.06 12.23 -9.27
N ILE A 128 -0.52 12.56 -8.12
CA ILE A 128 0.31 11.65 -7.33
C ILE A 128 -0.47 10.41 -6.83
N CYS A 129 -1.76 10.58 -6.53
CA CYS A 129 -2.62 9.49 -6.05
C CYS A 129 -2.83 8.45 -7.15
N HIS A 130 -3.22 8.88 -8.34
CA HIS A 130 -3.43 8.03 -9.49
C HIS A 130 -2.15 7.35 -9.97
N GLN A 131 -1.01 8.06 -9.91
CA GLN A 131 0.29 7.49 -10.28
C GLN A 131 0.73 6.39 -9.30
N TRP A 132 0.57 6.59 -7.99
CA TRP A 132 0.85 5.54 -7.00
C TRP A 132 -0.11 4.36 -7.13
N ALA A 133 -1.38 4.59 -7.42
CA ALA A 133 -2.32 3.50 -7.65
C ALA A 133 -1.89 2.62 -8.83
N ALA A 134 -1.49 3.22 -9.95
CA ALA A 134 -0.94 2.50 -11.10
C ALA A 134 0.36 1.76 -10.76
N ALA A 135 1.27 2.37 -10.00
CA ALA A 135 2.52 1.75 -9.57
C ALA A 135 2.30 0.55 -8.62
N LEU A 136 1.34 0.65 -7.70
CA LEU A 136 0.94 -0.44 -6.81
C LEU A 136 0.31 -1.60 -7.60
N LYS A 137 -0.55 -1.30 -8.58
CA LYS A 137 -1.07 -2.34 -9.48
C LYS A 137 0.07 -3.01 -10.24
N ALA A 138 1.07 -2.25 -10.70
CA ALA A 138 2.24 -2.78 -11.38
C ALA A 138 3.10 -3.67 -10.48
N TYR A 139 3.21 -3.36 -9.20
CA TYR A 139 3.88 -4.21 -8.22
C TYR A 139 3.21 -5.58 -8.10
N ASN A 140 1.88 -5.60 -7.94
CA ASN A 140 1.12 -6.83 -7.71
C ASN A 140 0.95 -7.67 -8.99
N ALA A 141 0.65 -7.04 -10.12
CA ALA A 141 0.29 -7.75 -11.35
C ALA A 141 1.40 -7.79 -12.40
N GLY A 142 2.40 -6.93 -12.27
CA GLY A 142 3.43 -6.69 -13.28
C GLY A 142 3.17 -5.44 -14.12
N LEU A 143 4.25 -4.69 -14.36
CA LEU A 143 4.24 -3.40 -15.05
C LEU A 143 3.64 -3.48 -16.47
N GLY A 144 3.93 -4.57 -17.19
CA GLY A 144 3.43 -4.73 -18.56
C GLY A 144 1.91 -4.69 -18.71
N TRP A 145 1.17 -5.19 -17.70
CA TRP A 145 -0.30 -5.12 -17.72
C TRP A 145 -0.79 -3.67 -17.56
N VAL A 146 -0.15 -2.90 -16.69
CA VAL A 146 -0.50 -1.50 -16.44
C VAL A 146 -0.22 -0.64 -17.67
N LEU A 147 0.96 -0.79 -18.28
CA LEU A 147 1.32 -0.03 -19.46
C LEU A 147 0.38 -0.31 -20.63
N ARG A 148 0.01 -1.58 -20.87
CA ARG A 148 -1.00 -1.93 -21.89
C ARG A 148 -2.38 -1.36 -21.58
N ALA A 149 -2.79 -1.32 -20.29
CA ALA A 149 -4.05 -0.71 -19.89
C ALA A 149 -4.03 0.81 -20.17
N GLN A 150 -2.95 1.48 -19.79
CA GLN A 150 -2.77 2.92 -20.05
C GLN A 150 -2.74 3.23 -21.56
N GLN A 151 -2.10 2.39 -22.38
CA GLN A 151 -2.10 2.56 -23.85
C GLN A 151 -3.49 2.44 -24.47
N ARG A 152 -4.41 1.68 -23.87
CA ARG A 152 -5.79 1.48 -24.36
C ARG A 152 -6.78 2.49 -23.76
N ALA A 153 -6.37 3.21 -22.71
CA ALA A 153 -7.21 4.16 -22.01
C ALA A 153 -7.36 5.46 -22.79
N THR A 154 -8.54 6.05 -22.78
CA THR A 154 -8.76 7.42 -23.28
C THR A 154 -8.15 8.47 -22.35
N GLU A 155 -8.05 8.16 -21.05
CA GLU A 155 -7.38 8.98 -20.05
C GLU A 155 -6.31 8.13 -19.32
N PRO A 156 -5.12 7.92 -19.90
CA PRO A 156 -4.12 6.98 -19.38
C PRO A 156 -3.69 7.20 -17.94
N GLY A 157 -3.63 8.48 -17.52
CA GLY A 157 -3.24 8.85 -16.17
C GLY A 157 -4.36 8.78 -15.14
N ARG A 158 -5.61 8.63 -15.54
CA ARG A 158 -6.75 8.46 -14.63
C ARG A 158 -6.88 7.00 -14.22
N TRP A 159 -6.26 6.61 -13.13
CA TRP A 159 -6.32 5.23 -12.67
C TRP A 159 -7.70 4.90 -12.12
N PHE A 160 -8.06 5.48 -10.96
CA PHE A 160 -9.34 5.22 -10.31
C PHE A 160 -10.53 5.70 -11.16
N GLY A 161 -11.55 4.87 -11.24
CA GLY A 161 -12.76 5.15 -12.00
C GLY A 161 -12.61 5.03 -13.52
N HIS A 162 -11.41 4.73 -14.04
CA HIS A 162 -11.18 4.66 -15.48
C HIS A 162 -10.24 3.51 -15.87
N THR A 163 -8.92 3.73 -15.86
CA THR A 163 -7.90 2.77 -16.37
C THR A 163 -7.89 1.46 -15.57
N GLU A 164 -8.26 1.48 -14.31
CA GLU A 164 -8.35 0.30 -13.45
C GLU A 164 -9.33 -0.77 -13.98
N PHE A 165 -10.29 -0.41 -14.84
CA PHE A 165 -11.27 -1.34 -15.41
C PHE A 165 -10.83 -1.95 -16.74
N ILE A 166 -9.69 -1.56 -17.29
CA ILE A 166 -9.20 -2.05 -18.58
C ILE A 166 -8.41 -3.34 -18.38
N ASN A 167 -9.07 -4.49 -18.63
CA ASN A 167 -8.39 -5.78 -18.68
C ASN A 167 -7.71 -5.97 -20.04
N THR A 168 -6.41 -6.18 -20.04
CA THR A 168 -5.60 -6.34 -21.26
C THR A 168 -5.21 -7.79 -21.56
N GLY A 169 -5.96 -8.75 -20.98
CA GLY A 169 -5.79 -10.19 -21.22
C GLY A 169 -5.41 -11.00 -19.96
N GLN A 170 -5.54 -10.44 -18.76
CA GLN A 170 -5.45 -11.21 -17.53
C GLN A 170 -6.70 -12.10 -17.39
N SER A 171 -6.58 -13.27 -16.74
CA SER A 171 -7.77 -14.00 -16.30
C SER A 171 -8.66 -13.11 -15.44
N GLN A 172 -9.97 -13.31 -15.48
CA GLN A 172 -10.90 -12.45 -14.73
C GLN A 172 -10.57 -12.44 -13.24
N THR A 173 -10.27 -13.60 -12.65
CA THR A 173 -9.90 -13.72 -11.23
C THR A 173 -8.65 -12.91 -10.88
N ASN A 174 -7.58 -13.03 -11.69
CA ASN A 174 -6.33 -12.30 -11.44
C ASN A 174 -6.51 -10.79 -11.66
N PHE A 175 -7.32 -10.42 -12.65
CA PHE A 175 -7.64 -9.03 -12.93
C PHE A 175 -8.36 -8.37 -11.75
N GLU A 176 -9.46 -8.98 -11.26
CA GLU A 176 -10.22 -8.44 -10.13
C GLU A 176 -9.39 -8.39 -8.85
N TYR A 177 -8.63 -9.44 -8.55
CA TYR A 177 -7.75 -9.45 -7.38
C TYR A 177 -6.75 -8.30 -7.41
N SER A 178 -6.04 -8.14 -8.54
CA SER A 178 -5.01 -7.13 -8.68
C SER A 178 -5.58 -5.71 -8.88
N ARG A 179 -6.79 -5.57 -9.42
CA ARG A 179 -7.49 -4.28 -9.55
C ARG A 179 -7.77 -3.65 -8.18
N THR A 180 -8.19 -4.46 -7.21
CA THR A 180 -8.51 -3.98 -5.86
C THR A 180 -7.28 -3.72 -4.98
N TYR A 181 -6.09 -4.16 -5.40
CA TYR A 181 -4.87 -4.04 -4.60
C TYR A 181 -4.50 -2.59 -4.22
N PRO A 182 -4.51 -1.60 -5.13
CA PRO A 182 -4.25 -0.20 -4.77
C PRO A 182 -5.26 0.35 -3.76
N HIS A 183 -6.55 0.04 -3.90
CA HIS A 183 -7.59 0.45 -2.95
C HIS A 183 -7.34 -0.10 -1.54
N LYS A 184 -6.96 -1.38 -1.44
CA LYS A 184 -6.66 -2.02 -0.15
C LYS A 184 -5.49 -1.33 0.58
N ILE A 185 -4.51 -0.84 -0.17
CA ILE A 185 -3.35 -0.16 0.39
C ILE A 185 -3.68 1.29 0.72
N LEU A 186 -4.12 2.06 -0.27
CA LEU A 186 -4.23 3.52 -0.16
C LEU A 186 -5.38 3.96 0.74
N TYR A 187 -6.52 3.26 0.68
CA TYR A 187 -7.72 3.70 1.42
C TYR A 187 -7.98 2.87 2.67
N ASN A 188 -7.66 1.56 2.67
CA ASN A 188 -8.04 0.72 3.81
C ASN A 188 -6.93 0.59 4.85
N ARG A 189 -5.65 0.53 4.44
CA ARG A 189 -4.53 0.28 5.35
C ARG A 189 -3.66 1.50 5.63
N GLN A 190 -3.40 2.33 4.62
CA GLN A 190 -2.55 3.50 4.76
C GLN A 190 -2.97 4.44 5.90
N PRO A 191 -4.26 4.74 6.14
CA PRO A 191 -4.68 5.64 7.21
C PRO A 191 -4.16 5.24 8.59
N LYS A 192 -4.04 3.95 8.88
CA LYS A 192 -3.44 3.42 10.11
C LYS A 192 -2.01 3.92 10.33
N TYR A 193 -1.24 4.04 9.25
CA TYR A 193 0.18 4.41 9.29
C TYR A 193 0.42 5.91 9.08
N ALA A 194 -0.61 6.74 8.99
CA ALA A 194 -0.49 8.20 8.83
C ALA A 194 0.49 8.88 9.83
N PRO A 195 0.62 8.40 11.10
CA PRO A 195 1.62 8.96 12.02
C PRO A 195 3.08 8.73 11.61
N TRP A 196 3.36 7.95 10.56
CA TRP A 196 4.72 7.67 10.09
C TRP A 196 5.22 8.63 9.00
N GLY A 197 4.37 9.46 8.44
CA GLY A 197 4.77 10.43 7.42
C GLY A 197 3.67 10.86 6.47
N ALA A 198 4.06 11.33 5.28
CA ALA A 198 3.13 11.80 4.27
C ALA A 198 2.25 10.65 3.71
N VAL A 199 0.97 10.89 3.63
CA VAL A 199 0.00 9.99 3.00
C VAL A 199 -0.16 10.31 1.51
N VAL A 200 -0.57 9.31 0.75
CA VAL A 200 -0.95 9.43 -0.67
C VAL A 200 -2.48 9.34 -0.74
N CYS A 201 -3.09 10.14 -1.53
CA CYS A 201 -4.53 10.26 -1.55
C CYS A 201 -5.05 10.76 -0.19
#